data_702c133d939324650f25264215938a52
#
_entry.id   702c133d939324650f25264215938a52
#
_cell.length_a   1.000
_cell.length_b   1.000
_cell.length_c   1.000
_cell.angle_alpha   90.00
_cell.angle_beta   90.00
_cell.angle_gamma   90.00
#
_symmetry.space_group_name_H-M   'P 1'
#
loop_
_entity.id
_entity.type
_entity.pdbx_description
1 polymer ?
#
loop_
_entity_poly.entity_id
_entity_poly.type
_entity_poly.pdbx_seq_one_letter_code
_entity_poly.pdbx_strand_id
1 'polypeptide(L)'
;MENKKIPYKIYLEEDEMPRAWYNLRADMKNKPAPLLNPETLRPMTAEELSPVFCDELIAQELDENTAYFPIPEEITNFYKMYRPSPLVRAYCLEEKLQTPAKIYYKFEGSNTSGSHKLNSAIAQAYYAKKQGLKGVTTETGAGQWGTALSMACAYLGLDCKVYMVKCSYEQKPFRREVMRTYGASVTPSPSMETEVGRKILAEHPGTNGSLGCAISEAVEKAESMDGYRYVLGSVLNQVMLHQTVIGLETKTAMDKYGIKPDLIIGGAGGGSNLGGLIAPFMGEKLRGEADYRFIAVEPASCPSLSRGIYAYDYCDTGKVCPLAKMYTLGSGFMPAANHAGGLRYHGMNPILSQLRHDGLLEAVSVPQTSVFEAAETFARVEGILPAPESSHAIKIAIDEALKCKETGEEKTILFGLTGTGDFDMLSYEKFHNGVMTDYIPTDEEIQANLNKLPKV
;
A
#
# COMPACT_ATOMS: atom_id res chain seq x y z
N MET A 1 -15.44 31.52 -19.29
CA MET A 1 -15.49 30.88 -17.96
C MET A 1 -14.68 31.75 -17.03
N GLU A 2 -15.30 32.31 -15.97
CA GLU A 2 -14.57 33.05 -14.95
C GLU A 2 -13.46 32.13 -14.40
N ASN A 3 -12.26 32.67 -14.27
CA ASN A 3 -11.09 32.01 -13.70
C ASN A 3 -11.34 31.75 -12.20
N LYS A 4 -12.14 30.74 -11.86
CA LYS A 4 -12.35 30.36 -10.45
C LYS A 4 -11.01 29.97 -9.89
N LYS A 5 -10.51 30.75 -8.93
CA LYS A 5 -9.28 30.40 -8.19
C LYS A 5 -9.48 29.01 -7.56
N ILE A 6 -8.58 28.06 -7.85
CA ILE A 6 -8.62 26.71 -7.27
C ILE A 6 -8.45 26.85 -5.75
N PRO A 7 -9.36 26.28 -4.93
CA PRO A 7 -9.22 26.33 -3.47
C PRO A 7 -8.02 25.49 -3.00
N TYR A 8 -7.52 25.77 -1.78
CA TYR A 8 -6.48 24.96 -1.15
C TYR A 8 -6.92 23.49 -1.01
N LYS A 9 -8.17 23.28 -0.57
CA LYS A 9 -8.77 21.94 -0.38
C LYS A 9 -10.00 21.82 -1.25
N ILE A 10 -10.02 20.80 -2.08
CA ILE A 10 -11.17 20.41 -2.88
C ILE A 10 -11.82 19.22 -2.18
N TYR A 11 -13.06 19.42 -1.75
CA TYR A 11 -13.92 18.38 -1.20
C TYR A 11 -15.01 18.01 -2.21
N LEU A 12 -15.37 16.74 -2.22
CA LEU A 12 -16.58 16.26 -2.85
C LEU A 12 -17.72 16.28 -1.83
N GLU A 13 -18.95 16.32 -2.32
CA GLU A 13 -20.12 16.05 -1.49
C GLU A 13 -20.34 14.54 -1.35
N GLU A 14 -21.15 14.11 -0.39
CA GLU A 14 -21.40 12.66 -0.16
C GLU A 14 -22.00 11.95 -1.37
N ASP A 15 -22.82 12.62 -2.16
CA ASP A 15 -23.44 12.08 -3.38
C ASP A 15 -22.47 12.00 -4.58
N GLU A 16 -21.34 12.70 -4.52
CA GLU A 16 -20.24 12.64 -5.49
C GLU A 16 -19.24 11.49 -5.17
N MET A 17 -19.40 10.79 -4.05
CA MET A 17 -18.55 9.66 -3.68
C MET A 17 -18.73 8.48 -4.65
N PRO A 18 -17.66 7.71 -4.92
CA PRO A 18 -17.76 6.51 -5.74
C PRO A 18 -18.77 5.50 -5.18
N ARG A 19 -19.63 4.97 -6.04
CA ARG A 19 -20.61 3.92 -5.70
C ARG A 19 -20.15 2.51 -6.11
N ALA A 20 -19.02 2.43 -6.78
CA ALA A 20 -18.40 1.17 -7.17
C ALA A 20 -16.88 1.31 -7.14
N TRP A 21 -16.19 0.21 -6.83
CA TRP A 21 -14.76 0.09 -7.04
C TRP A 21 -14.47 -0.22 -8.51
N TYR A 22 -13.34 0.25 -9.00
CA TYR A 22 -12.93 0.04 -10.39
C TYR A 22 -11.82 -1.01 -10.51
N ASN A 23 -12.11 -2.08 -11.22
CA ASN A 23 -11.16 -3.15 -11.50
C ASN A 23 -10.37 -2.84 -12.79
N LEU A 24 -9.19 -2.31 -12.63
CA LEU A 24 -8.31 -1.93 -13.75
C LEU A 24 -8.02 -3.09 -14.71
N ARG A 25 -8.04 -4.36 -14.23
CA ARG A 25 -7.80 -5.54 -15.08
C ARG A 25 -8.75 -5.64 -16.26
N ALA A 26 -9.97 -5.12 -16.14
CA ALA A 26 -10.95 -5.13 -17.21
C ALA A 26 -10.48 -4.36 -18.46
N ASP A 27 -9.68 -3.30 -18.26
CA ASP A 27 -9.14 -2.47 -19.36
C ASP A 27 -7.70 -2.87 -19.76
N MET A 28 -7.06 -3.79 -19.04
CA MET A 28 -5.70 -4.23 -19.36
C MET A 28 -5.71 -5.20 -20.54
N LYS A 29 -4.88 -4.90 -21.55
CA LYS A 29 -4.64 -5.81 -22.69
C LYS A 29 -3.85 -7.05 -22.24
N ASN A 30 -2.78 -6.84 -21.48
CA ASN A 30 -1.98 -7.88 -20.86
C ASN A 30 -2.41 -7.96 -19.39
N LYS A 31 -3.25 -8.93 -19.07
CA LYS A 31 -3.70 -9.15 -17.68
C LYS A 31 -2.58 -9.76 -16.83
N PRO A 32 -2.57 -9.51 -15.53
CA PRO A 32 -1.65 -10.22 -14.63
C PRO A 32 -1.84 -11.72 -14.74
N ALA A 33 -0.74 -12.47 -14.67
CA ALA A 33 -0.81 -13.93 -14.65
C ALA A 33 -1.52 -14.42 -13.36
N PRO A 34 -2.22 -15.57 -13.41
CA PRO A 34 -2.97 -16.09 -12.26
C PRO A 34 -2.07 -16.47 -11.09
N LEU A 35 -2.63 -16.47 -9.88
CA LEU A 35 -2.00 -17.11 -8.73
C LEU A 35 -1.86 -18.60 -8.99
N LEU A 36 -0.71 -19.20 -8.65
CA LEU A 36 -0.48 -20.63 -8.81
C LEU A 36 -0.41 -21.36 -7.47
N ASN A 37 -0.97 -22.56 -7.45
CA ASN A 37 -0.75 -23.49 -6.37
C ASN A 37 0.73 -23.94 -6.39
N PRO A 38 1.47 -23.80 -5.29
CA PRO A 38 2.91 -24.06 -5.26
C PRO A 38 3.29 -25.52 -5.48
N GLU A 39 2.36 -26.47 -5.23
CA GLU A 39 2.61 -27.92 -5.40
C GLU A 39 2.31 -28.39 -6.83
N THR A 40 1.20 -27.89 -7.41
CA THR A 40 0.72 -28.36 -8.71
C THR A 40 1.12 -27.45 -9.87
N LEU A 41 1.55 -26.23 -9.59
CA LEU A 41 1.86 -25.14 -10.54
C LEU A 41 0.68 -24.81 -11.48
N ARG A 42 -0.55 -25.14 -11.05
CA ARG A 42 -1.79 -24.77 -11.76
C ARG A 42 -2.40 -23.52 -11.17
N PRO A 43 -3.21 -22.78 -11.94
CA PRO A 43 -3.97 -21.66 -11.38
C PRO A 43 -4.79 -22.09 -10.17
N MET A 44 -4.72 -21.28 -9.11
CA MET A 44 -5.51 -21.50 -7.90
C MET A 44 -7.00 -21.41 -8.19
N THR A 45 -7.76 -22.33 -7.61
CA THR A 45 -9.23 -22.30 -7.64
C THR A 45 -9.80 -21.59 -6.41
N ALA A 46 -11.10 -21.23 -6.45
CA ALA A 46 -11.77 -20.65 -5.30
C ALA A 46 -11.79 -21.61 -4.10
N GLU A 47 -11.94 -22.91 -4.35
CA GLU A 47 -11.95 -23.95 -3.31
C GLU A 47 -10.60 -24.05 -2.59
N GLU A 48 -9.49 -23.92 -3.33
CA GLU A 48 -8.14 -23.94 -2.76
C GLU A 48 -7.83 -22.67 -1.93
N LEU A 49 -8.47 -21.54 -2.25
CA LEU A 49 -8.29 -20.28 -1.52
C LEU A 49 -9.22 -20.16 -0.30
N SER A 50 -10.34 -20.87 -0.28
CA SER A 50 -11.40 -20.70 0.73
C SER A 50 -10.99 -21.02 2.18
N PRO A 51 -9.99 -21.90 2.47
CA PRO A 51 -9.49 -22.07 3.83
C PRO A 51 -8.84 -20.81 4.40
N VAL A 52 -8.23 -19.99 3.52
CA VAL A 52 -7.44 -18.82 3.89
C VAL A 52 -8.26 -17.53 3.83
N PHE A 53 -9.06 -17.32 2.77
CA PHE A 53 -9.73 -16.05 2.49
C PHE A 53 -11.26 -16.16 2.58
N CYS A 54 -11.92 -15.02 2.75
CA CYS A 54 -13.38 -14.91 2.64
C CYS A 54 -13.83 -15.11 1.18
N ASP A 55 -14.98 -15.76 0.97
CA ASP A 55 -15.49 -16.15 -0.35
C ASP A 55 -15.67 -14.94 -1.29
N GLU A 56 -16.22 -13.83 -0.81
CA GLU A 56 -16.39 -12.61 -1.61
C GLU A 56 -15.05 -12.01 -2.02
N LEU A 57 -14.05 -12.05 -1.13
CA LEU A 57 -12.70 -11.54 -1.43
C LEU A 57 -12.01 -12.41 -2.49
N ILE A 58 -12.25 -13.72 -2.47
CA ILE A 58 -11.79 -14.66 -3.49
C ILE A 58 -12.44 -14.34 -4.84
N ALA A 59 -13.75 -14.12 -4.86
CA ALA A 59 -14.46 -13.74 -6.08
C ALA A 59 -13.90 -12.45 -6.69
N GLN A 60 -13.63 -11.44 -5.88
CA GLN A 60 -13.02 -10.18 -6.32
C GLN A 60 -11.55 -10.36 -6.77
N GLU A 61 -10.80 -11.26 -6.14
CA GLU A 61 -9.41 -11.56 -6.53
C GLU A 61 -9.35 -12.24 -7.91
N LEU A 62 -10.23 -13.20 -8.15
CA LEU A 62 -10.22 -14.02 -9.36
C LEU A 62 -10.91 -13.37 -10.57
N ASP A 63 -11.86 -12.44 -10.36
CA ASP A 63 -12.59 -11.78 -11.45
C ASP A 63 -11.72 -10.68 -12.10
N GLU A 64 -11.27 -10.94 -13.28
CA GLU A 64 -10.46 -10.03 -14.09
C GLU A 64 -11.24 -9.31 -15.20
N ASN A 65 -12.55 -9.51 -15.30
CA ASN A 65 -13.38 -9.04 -16.41
C ASN A 65 -14.42 -8.01 -16.01
N THR A 66 -14.98 -8.11 -14.80
CA THR A 66 -15.93 -7.13 -14.29
C THR A 66 -15.22 -5.80 -14.01
N ALA A 67 -15.60 -4.75 -14.72
CA ALA A 67 -14.95 -3.44 -14.61
C ALA A 67 -15.31 -2.72 -13.31
N TYR A 68 -16.55 -2.82 -12.84
CA TYR A 68 -17.03 -2.11 -11.66
C TYR A 68 -17.73 -3.05 -10.68
N PHE A 69 -17.24 -3.07 -9.44
CA PHE A 69 -17.84 -3.80 -8.33
C PHE A 69 -18.64 -2.81 -7.46
N PRO A 70 -19.97 -2.96 -7.35
CA PRO A 70 -20.78 -2.09 -6.49
C PRO A 70 -20.28 -2.10 -5.04
N ILE A 71 -20.17 -0.92 -4.43
CA ILE A 71 -19.83 -0.80 -3.01
C ILE A 71 -21.13 -1.03 -2.20
N PRO A 72 -21.18 -2.03 -1.31
CA PRO A 72 -22.32 -2.24 -0.42
C PRO A 72 -22.68 -0.97 0.36
N GLU A 73 -23.97 -0.78 0.61
CA GLU A 73 -24.47 0.41 1.31
C GLU A 73 -23.85 0.54 2.71
N GLU A 74 -23.68 -0.56 3.41
CA GLU A 74 -23.06 -0.59 4.74
C GLU A 74 -21.61 -0.09 4.69
N ILE A 75 -20.83 -0.48 3.68
CA ILE A 75 -19.47 0.01 3.47
C ILE A 75 -19.50 1.50 3.11
N THR A 76 -20.45 1.92 2.26
CA THR A 76 -20.60 3.34 1.89
C THR A 76 -20.92 4.19 3.12
N ASN A 77 -21.78 3.70 4.03
CA ASN A 77 -22.09 4.41 5.27
C ASN A 77 -20.87 4.54 6.19
N PHE A 78 -19.99 3.54 6.22
CA PHE A 78 -18.69 3.66 6.87
C PHE A 78 -17.79 4.70 6.22
N TYR A 79 -17.70 4.67 4.90
CA TYR A 79 -16.89 5.63 4.16
C TYR A 79 -17.31 7.06 4.45
N LYS A 80 -18.60 7.37 4.56
CA LYS A 80 -19.12 8.70 4.93
C LYS A 80 -18.63 9.23 6.27
N MET A 81 -18.18 8.37 7.18
CA MET A 81 -17.62 8.80 8.47
C MET A 81 -16.28 9.51 8.33
N TYR A 82 -15.54 9.27 7.23
CA TYR A 82 -14.19 9.85 7.05
C TYR A 82 -13.85 10.21 5.60
N ARG A 83 -14.73 9.93 4.66
CA ARG A 83 -14.64 10.29 3.26
C ARG A 83 -15.79 11.24 2.89
N PRO A 84 -15.66 12.02 1.82
CA PRO A 84 -14.54 12.09 0.89
C PRO A 84 -13.26 12.64 1.54
N SER A 85 -12.09 12.11 1.18
CA SER A 85 -10.82 12.68 1.62
C SER A 85 -10.43 13.87 0.71
N PRO A 86 -9.73 14.90 1.25
CA PRO A 86 -9.46 16.10 0.47
C PRO A 86 -8.41 15.87 -0.63
N LEU A 87 -8.63 16.49 -1.78
CA LEU A 87 -7.57 16.81 -2.74
C LEU A 87 -7.06 18.21 -2.42
N VAL A 88 -5.78 18.35 -2.15
CA VAL A 88 -5.16 19.60 -1.68
C VAL A 88 -4.19 20.11 -2.72
N ARG A 89 -4.21 21.42 -3.01
CA ARG A 89 -3.15 22.07 -3.77
C ARG A 89 -2.08 22.59 -2.83
N ALA A 90 -0.85 22.18 -3.04
CA ALA A 90 0.29 22.50 -2.19
C ALA A 90 0.90 23.87 -2.52
N TYR A 91 0.09 24.94 -2.40
CA TYR A 91 0.53 26.30 -2.72
C TYR A 91 1.77 26.74 -1.93
N CYS A 92 1.86 26.38 -0.64
CA CYS A 92 3.01 26.76 0.18
C CYS A 92 4.27 26.00 -0.24
N LEU A 93 4.14 24.75 -0.68
CA LEU A 93 5.27 23.97 -1.22
C LEU A 93 5.70 24.54 -2.58
N GLU A 94 4.76 24.88 -3.48
CA GLU A 94 5.06 25.51 -4.77
C GLU A 94 5.86 26.80 -4.58
N GLU A 95 5.42 27.67 -3.65
CA GLU A 95 6.09 28.92 -3.29
C GLU A 95 7.49 28.68 -2.71
N LYS A 96 7.61 27.73 -1.77
CA LYS A 96 8.90 27.35 -1.16
C LYS A 96 9.92 26.90 -2.19
N LEU A 97 9.48 26.10 -3.16
CA LEU A 97 10.35 25.57 -4.23
C LEU A 97 10.60 26.61 -5.33
N GLN A 98 9.79 27.67 -5.41
CA GLN A 98 9.82 28.65 -6.50
C GLN A 98 9.69 27.99 -7.87
N THR A 99 8.78 27.05 -8.01
CA THR A 99 8.56 26.25 -9.20
C THR A 99 7.33 26.72 -9.97
N PRO A 100 7.32 26.63 -11.31
CA PRO A 100 6.09 26.80 -12.10
C PRO A 100 5.15 25.60 -12.02
N ALA A 101 5.60 24.46 -11.47
CA ALA A 101 4.76 23.27 -11.31
C ALA A 101 3.55 23.52 -10.40
N LYS A 102 2.41 22.93 -10.73
CA LYS A 102 1.21 22.86 -9.91
C LYS A 102 1.19 21.54 -9.16
N ILE A 103 1.29 21.58 -7.84
CA ILE A 103 1.44 20.38 -7.00
C ILE A 103 0.14 20.10 -6.26
N TYR A 104 -0.38 18.87 -6.41
CA TYR A 104 -1.58 18.40 -5.71
C TYR A 104 -1.25 17.13 -4.93
N TYR A 105 -1.93 16.95 -3.79
CA TYR A 105 -1.86 15.69 -3.06
C TYR A 105 -3.25 15.23 -2.60
N LYS A 106 -3.49 13.91 -2.71
CA LYS A 106 -4.67 13.25 -2.16
C LYS A 106 -4.37 12.85 -0.72
N PHE A 107 -5.03 13.48 0.25
CA PHE A 107 -4.72 13.30 1.65
C PHE A 107 -5.56 12.19 2.29
N GLU A 108 -5.05 10.99 2.29
CA GLU A 108 -5.66 9.79 2.87
C GLU A 108 -5.36 9.60 4.37
N GLY A 109 -4.46 10.36 4.94
CA GLY A 109 -4.15 10.35 6.37
C GLY A 109 -5.14 11.13 7.25
N SER A 110 -6.13 11.79 6.65
CA SER A 110 -7.09 12.65 7.37
C SER A 110 -8.18 11.89 8.14
N ASN A 111 -8.12 10.57 8.18
CA ASN A 111 -9.06 9.74 8.93
C ASN A 111 -8.49 9.27 10.28
N THR A 112 -9.35 8.71 11.14
CA THR A 112 -9.00 8.31 12.51
C THR A 112 -7.99 7.17 12.60
N SER A 113 -7.82 6.35 11.55
CA SER A 113 -6.74 5.35 11.50
C SER A 113 -5.39 5.95 11.06
N GLY A 114 -5.39 7.18 10.57
CA GLY A 114 -4.21 7.90 10.10
C GLY A 114 -3.66 7.43 8.77
N SER A 115 -4.38 6.61 7.99
CA SER A 115 -3.89 6.13 6.68
C SER A 115 -5.00 5.64 5.74
N HIS A 116 -4.65 5.52 4.43
CA HIS A 116 -5.50 4.94 3.38
C HIS A 116 -5.98 3.51 3.65
N LYS A 117 -5.32 2.78 4.54
CA LYS A 117 -5.57 1.34 4.76
C LYS A 117 -6.97 1.07 5.28
N LEU A 118 -7.61 2.05 5.93
CA LEU A 118 -8.98 1.93 6.42
C LEU A 118 -9.99 1.62 5.31
N ASN A 119 -9.75 2.07 4.08
CA ASN A 119 -10.63 1.82 2.94
C ASN A 119 -10.83 0.31 2.68
N SER A 120 -9.73 -0.44 2.66
CA SER A 120 -9.79 -1.89 2.46
C SER A 120 -10.10 -2.65 3.76
N ALA A 121 -9.64 -2.15 4.91
CA ALA A 121 -9.91 -2.78 6.20
C ALA A 121 -11.41 -2.93 6.47
N ILE A 122 -12.17 -1.88 6.20
CA ILE A 122 -13.63 -1.89 6.34
C ILE A 122 -14.27 -2.91 5.37
N ALA A 123 -13.86 -2.90 4.11
CA ALA A 123 -14.40 -3.82 3.12
C ALA A 123 -14.13 -5.29 3.50
N GLN A 124 -12.90 -5.64 3.85
CA GLN A 124 -12.53 -6.99 4.22
C GLN A 124 -13.21 -7.46 5.51
N ALA A 125 -13.26 -6.60 6.54
CA ALA A 125 -13.96 -6.91 7.78
C ALA A 125 -15.49 -7.05 7.57
N TYR A 126 -16.09 -6.24 6.71
CA TYR A 126 -17.50 -6.37 6.34
C TYR A 126 -17.80 -7.73 5.70
N TYR A 127 -16.99 -8.16 4.73
CA TYR A 127 -17.22 -9.45 4.07
C TYR A 127 -16.96 -10.62 5.03
N ALA A 128 -15.97 -10.52 5.92
CA ALA A 128 -15.77 -11.49 6.98
C ALA A 128 -17.00 -11.61 7.90
N LYS A 129 -17.57 -10.48 8.32
CA LYS A 129 -18.79 -10.45 9.12
C LYS A 129 -19.99 -11.01 8.36
N LYS A 130 -20.17 -10.64 7.10
CA LYS A 130 -21.26 -11.11 6.23
C LYS A 130 -21.22 -12.62 6.02
N GLN A 131 -20.02 -13.21 5.94
CA GLN A 131 -19.81 -14.67 5.86
C GLN A 131 -20.06 -15.38 7.20
N GLY A 132 -20.28 -14.65 8.29
CA GLY A 132 -20.54 -15.22 9.62
C GLY A 132 -19.29 -15.66 10.38
N LEU A 133 -18.12 -15.12 10.03
CA LEU A 133 -16.87 -15.42 10.73
C LEU A 133 -16.86 -14.84 12.14
N LYS A 134 -16.10 -15.48 13.03
CA LYS A 134 -15.85 -15.03 14.41
C LYS A 134 -14.80 -13.91 14.45
N GLY A 135 -13.80 -14.01 13.58
CA GLY A 135 -12.69 -13.08 13.56
C GLY A 135 -11.79 -13.22 12.35
N VAL A 136 -10.74 -12.42 12.35
CA VAL A 136 -9.73 -12.41 11.29
C VAL A 136 -8.33 -12.42 11.87
N THR A 137 -7.39 -12.98 11.11
CA THR A 137 -5.95 -12.87 11.37
C THR A 137 -5.32 -11.98 10.31
N THR A 138 -4.22 -11.33 10.65
CA THR A 138 -3.51 -10.47 9.69
C THR A 138 -2.07 -10.23 10.08
N GLU A 139 -1.29 -9.78 9.10
CA GLU A 139 0.03 -9.19 9.31
C GLU A 139 -0.06 -7.67 9.46
N THR A 140 1.00 -7.05 9.97
CA THR A 140 1.22 -5.61 9.80
C THR A 140 2.71 -5.26 9.82
N GLY A 141 3.15 -4.42 8.89
CA GLY A 141 4.53 -3.90 8.85
C GLY A 141 4.74 -2.81 9.91
N ALA A 142 4.42 -1.56 9.55
CA ALA A 142 4.57 -0.40 10.44
C ALA A 142 3.45 -0.25 11.49
N GLY A 143 2.40 -1.06 11.43
CA GLY A 143 1.23 -1.01 12.30
C GLY A 143 0.04 -0.22 11.74
N GLN A 144 0.18 0.46 10.61
CA GLN A 144 -0.92 1.21 9.98
C GLN A 144 -2.08 0.31 9.56
N TRP A 145 -1.76 -0.84 8.94
CA TRP A 145 -2.77 -1.82 8.56
C TRP A 145 -3.44 -2.45 9.78
N GLY A 146 -2.64 -2.91 10.75
CA GLY A 146 -3.17 -3.46 11.99
C GLY A 146 -4.09 -2.47 12.73
N THR A 147 -3.74 -1.18 12.78
CA THR A 147 -4.59 -0.13 13.35
C THR A 147 -5.93 0.00 12.61
N ALA A 148 -5.90 0.09 11.28
CA ALA A 148 -7.10 0.23 10.47
C ALA A 148 -8.02 -1.00 10.58
N LEU A 149 -7.45 -2.21 10.55
CA LEU A 149 -8.21 -3.44 10.68
C LEU A 149 -8.77 -3.62 12.09
N SER A 150 -8.00 -3.32 13.13
CA SER A 150 -8.48 -3.38 14.51
C SER A 150 -9.70 -2.47 14.73
N MET A 151 -9.66 -1.27 14.16
CA MET A 151 -10.79 -0.33 14.18
C MET A 151 -12.02 -0.91 13.45
N ALA A 152 -11.84 -1.44 12.23
CA ALA A 152 -12.91 -2.03 11.46
C ALA A 152 -13.52 -3.26 12.16
N CYS A 153 -12.69 -4.12 12.75
CA CYS A 153 -13.14 -5.28 13.51
C CYS A 153 -13.91 -4.89 14.78
N ALA A 154 -13.43 -3.90 15.53
CA ALA A 154 -14.13 -3.38 16.72
C ALA A 154 -15.53 -2.88 16.35
N TYR A 155 -15.64 -2.13 15.26
CA TYR A 155 -16.91 -1.61 14.78
C TYR A 155 -17.87 -2.73 14.35
N LEU A 156 -17.38 -3.77 13.69
CA LEU A 156 -18.19 -4.89 13.19
C LEU A 156 -18.38 -6.03 14.21
N GLY A 157 -17.76 -5.95 15.39
CA GLY A 157 -17.83 -6.99 16.42
C GLY A 157 -17.11 -8.28 16.02
N LEU A 158 -15.95 -8.18 15.38
CA LEU A 158 -15.07 -9.29 15.01
C LEU A 158 -13.84 -9.34 15.90
N ASP A 159 -13.38 -10.53 16.22
CA ASP A 159 -12.05 -10.71 16.81
C ASP A 159 -10.96 -10.36 15.79
N CYS A 160 -9.87 -9.75 16.25
CA CYS A 160 -8.73 -9.36 15.40
C CYS A 160 -7.41 -9.84 16.01
N LYS A 161 -6.68 -10.70 15.29
CA LYS A 161 -5.34 -11.15 15.68
C LYS A 161 -4.30 -10.65 14.69
N VAL A 162 -3.34 -9.86 15.20
CA VAL A 162 -2.35 -9.15 14.38
C VAL A 162 -0.94 -9.68 14.67
N TYR A 163 -0.23 -10.09 13.63
CA TYR A 163 1.19 -10.37 13.65
C TYR A 163 1.95 -9.15 13.14
N MET A 164 2.68 -8.47 14.02
CA MET A 164 3.40 -7.24 13.70
C MET A 164 4.89 -7.50 13.54
N VAL A 165 5.49 -7.03 12.45
CA VAL A 165 6.93 -7.14 12.20
C VAL A 165 7.72 -6.70 13.44
N LYS A 166 8.59 -7.56 13.97
CA LYS A 166 9.28 -7.40 15.27
C LYS A 166 9.97 -6.05 15.44
N CYS A 167 10.76 -5.61 14.45
CA CYS A 167 11.43 -4.31 14.57
C CYS A 167 10.43 -3.13 14.66
N SER A 168 9.30 -3.21 13.97
CA SER A 168 8.25 -2.18 14.07
C SER A 168 7.48 -2.27 15.36
N TYR A 169 7.25 -3.47 15.90
CA TYR A 169 6.63 -3.69 17.20
C TYR A 169 7.40 -2.99 18.32
N GLU A 170 8.74 -2.99 18.24
CA GLU A 170 9.64 -2.32 19.16
C GLU A 170 9.76 -0.81 18.91
N GLN A 171 9.86 -0.40 17.64
CA GLN A 171 10.06 1.01 17.25
C GLN A 171 8.78 1.86 17.33
N LYS A 172 7.59 1.25 17.28
CA LYS A 172 6.31 1.95 17.21
C LYS A 172 5.33 1.48 18.29
N PRO A 173 5.68 1.64 19.58
CA PRO A 173 4.89 1.10 20.69
C PRO A 173 3.47 1.66 20.75
N PHE A 174 3.26 2.93 20.40
CA PHE A 174 1.93 3.54 20.43
C PHE A 174 0.96 2.95 19.42
N ARG A 175 1.41 2.52 18.23
CA ARG A 175 0.55 1.81 17.28
C ARG A 175 0.03 0.50 17.84
N ARG A 176 0.88 -0.23 18.57
CA ARG A 176 0.47 -1.45 19.28
C ARG A 176 -0.61 -1.15 20.31
N GLU A 177 -0.47 -0.08 21.08
CA GLU A 177 -1.46 0.27 22.11
C GLU A 177 -2.79 0.74 21.49
N VAL A 178 -2.75 1.42 20.33
CA VAL A 178 -3.97 1.76 19.58
C VAL A 178 -4.71 0.50 19.13
N MET A 179 -4.00 -0.49 18.53
CA MET A 179 -4.61 -1.77 18.15
C MET A 179 -5.24 -2.49 19.33
N ARG A 180 -4.54 -2.53 20.47
CA ARG A 180 -5.07 -3.13 21.72
C ARG A 180 -6.26 -2.37 22.29
N THR A 181 -6.28 -1.04 22.16
CA THR A 181 -7.42 -0.21 22.57
C THR A 181 -8.67 -0.53 21.75
N TYR A 182 -8.53 -0.89 20.47
CA TYR A 182 -9.61 -1.41 19.64
C TYR A 182 -9.91 -2.89 19.87
N GLY A 183 -9.27 -3.56 20.83
CA GLY A 183 -9.54 -4.93 21.20
C GLY A 183 -8.74 -6.00 20.44
N ALA A 184 -7.83 -5.61 19.56
CA ALA A 184 -6.99 -6.58 18.87
C ALA A 184 -5.90 -7.18 19.75
N SER A 185 -5.57 -8.45 19.54
CA SER A 185 -4.36 -9.07 20.05
C SER A 185 -3.19 -8.83 19.07
N VAL A 186 -2.02 -8.43 19.59
CA VAL A 186 -0.86 -8.07 18.76
C VAL A 186 0.36 -8.86 19.21
N THR A 187 0.92 -9.65 18.30
CA THR A 187 2.09 -10.51 18.53
C THR A 187 3.26 -10.05 17.66
N PRO A 188 4.49 -9.91 18.19
CA PRO A 188 5.67 -9.63 17.37
C PRO A 188 6.01 -10.83 16.50
N SER A 189 6.29 -10.61 15.19
CA SER A 189 6.60 -11.66 14.22
C SER A 189 8.05 -11.52 13.70
N PRO A 190 8.80 -12.65 13.58
CA PRO A 190 8.37 -14.04 13.87
C PRO A 190 8.26 -14.33 15.36
N SER A 191 7.32 -15.25 15.71
CA SER A 191 6.97 -15.60 17.10
C SER A 191 7.15 -17.11 17.37
N MET A 192 7.00 -17.48 18.65
CA MET A 192 6.95 -18.88 19.07
C MET A 192 5.52 -19.47 19.04
N GLU A 193 4.50 -18.67 18.68
CA GLU A 193 3.10 -19.12 18.69
C GLU A 193 2.75 -20.06 17.52
N THR A 194 3.42 -19.90 16.38
CA THR A 194 3.18 -20.65 15.14
C THR A 194 4.34 -21.61 14.84
N GLU A 195 4.08 -22.65 14.06
CA GLU A 195 5.14 -23.56 13.62
C GLU A 195 6.10 -22.87 12.66
N VAL A 196 5.55 -22.13 11.68
CA VAL A 196 6.35 -21.37 10.72
C VAL A 196 7.20 -20.29 11.41
N GLY A 197 6.67 -19.63 12.43
CA GLY A 197 7.42 -18.64 13.21
C GLY A 197 8.62 -19.27 13.94
N ARG A 198 8.41 -20.42 14.59
CA ARG A 198 9.50 -21.19 15.24
C ARG A 198 10.57 -21.62 14.23
N LYS A 199 10.17 -22.07 13.03
CA LYS A 199 11.10 -22.47 11.97
C LYS A 199 11.93 -21.27 11.49
N ILE A 200 11.30 -20.13 11.21
CA ILE A 200 12.00 -18.90 10.80
C ILE A 200 12.99 -18.44 11.88
N LEU A 201 12.61 -18.48 13.15
CA LEU A 201 13.50 -18.13 14.26
C LEU A 201 14.70 -19.09 14.39
N ALA A 202 14.52 -20.37 14.09
CA ALA A 202 15.59 -21.35 14.11
C ALA A 202 16.57 -21.13 12.93
N GLU A 203 16.06 -20.83 11.74
CA GLU A 203 16.87 -20.60 10.53
C GLU A 203 17.57 -19.22 10.55
N HIS A 204 16.95 -18.22 11.18
CA HIS A 204 17.42 -16.84 11.26
C HIS A 204 17.40 -16.30 12.69
N PRO A 205 18.27 -16.79 13.59
CA PRO A 205 18.36 -16.31 14.97
C PRO A 205 18.63 -14.80 15.01
N GLY A 206 17.84 -14.06 15.79
CA GLY A 206 18.01 -12.60 15.92
C GLY A 206 17.44 -11.76 14.77
N THR A 207 16.68 -12.35 13.84
CA THR A 207 16.02 -11.61 12.78
C THR A 207 15.10 -10.50 13.32
N ASN A 208 15.08 -9.39 12.60
CA ASN A 208 14.14 -8.26 12.84
C ASN A 208 12.73 -8.53 12.28
N GLY A 209 12.55 -9.66 11.61
CA GLY A 209 11.32 -10.00 10.91
C GLY A 209 11.13 -9.24 9.60
N SER A 210 10.18 -9.72 8.81
CA SER A 210 9.73 -9.08 7.57
C SER A 210 8.21 -9.17 7.48
N LEU A 211 7.63 -8.46 6.52
CA LEU A 211 6.20 -8.59 6.24
C LEU A 211 5.87 -10.02 5.80
N GLY A 212 6.74 -10.66 5.00
CA GLY A 212 6.58 -12.05 4.59
C GLY A 212 6.53 -13.05 5.76
N CYS A 213 7.33 -12.83 6.83
CA CYS A 213 7.26 -13.63 8.06
C CYS A 213 5.89 -13.48 8.74
N ALA A 214 5.42 -12.24 8.88
CA ALA A 214 4.15 -11.95 9.55
C ALA A 214 2.94 -12.49 8.74
N ILE A 215 3.01 -12.48 7.40
CA ILE A 215 2.02 -13.12 6.51
C ILE A 215 1.97 -14.62 6.80
N SER A 216 3.10 -15.30 6.79
CA SER A 216 3.15 -16.75 7.05
C SER A 216 2.50 -17.16 8.36
N GLU A 217 2.78 -16.42 9.45
CA GLU A 217 2.19 -16.68 10.76
C GLU A 217 0.69 -16.40 10.80
N ALA A 218 0.25 -15.31 10.15
CA ALA A 218 -1.16 -14.94 10.11
C ALA A 218 -1.99 -15.96 9.31
N VAL A 219 -1.46 -16.47 8.20
CA VAL A 219 -2.10 -17.52 7.38
C VAL A 219 -2.19 -18.83 8.16
N GLU A 220 -1.08 -19.35 8.70
CA GLU A 220 -1.09 -20.57 9.54
C GLU A 220 -2.11 -20.46 10.68
N LYS A 221 -2.19 -19.27 11.29
CA LYS A 221 -3.13 -19.06 12.39
C LYS A 221 -4.58 -19.05 11.92
N ALA A 222 -4.88 -18.46 10.78
CA ALA A 222 -6.23 -18.49 10.19
C ALA A 222 -6.71 -19.93 9.93
N GLU A 223 -5.85 -20.75 9.33
CA GLU A 223 -6.14 -22.15 9.02
C GLU A 223 -6.35 -23.01 10.26
N SER A 224 -5.65 -22.70 11.36
CA SER A 224 -5.72 -23.41 12.63
C SER A 224 -6.92 -23.02 13.52
N MET A 225 -7.64 -21.96 13.21
CA MET A 225 -8.74 -21.41 14.02
C MET A 225 -10.09 -21.51 13.30
N ASP A 226 -11.00 -22.30 13.86
CA ASP A 226 -12.37 -22.42 13.32
C ASP A 226 -13.13 -21.09 13.36
N GLY A 227 -13.67 -20.69 12.19
CA GLY A 227 -14.39 -19.43 12.02
C GLY A 227 -13.50 -18.20 11.83
N TYR A 228 -12.21 -18.40 11.52
CA TYR A 228 -11.30 -17.31 11.17
C TYR A 228 -10.85 -17.38 9.70
N ARG A 229 -10.51 -16.23 9.15
CA ARG A 229 -9.87 -16.09 7.83
C ARG A 229 -8.78 -15.04 7.90
N TYR A 230 -7.81 -15.17 7.01
CA TYR A 230 -6.76 -14.20 6.83
C TYR A 230 -7.24 -13.03 5.97
N VAL A 231 -6.89 -11.82 6.36
CA VAL A 231 -7.08 -10.59 5.60
C VAL A 231 -5.76 -9.82 5.55
N LEU A 232 -5.55 -9.02 4.50
CA LEU A 232 -4.24 -8.43 4.26
C LEU A 232 -4.29 -6.96 3.82
N GLY A 233 -3.21 -6.24 4.15
CA GLY A 233 -3.13 -4.79 3.95
C GLY A 233 -2.66 -4.33 2.58
N SER A 234 -2.20 -5.23 1.71
CA SER A 234 -1.69 -4.90 0.38
C SER A 234 -1.48 -6.16 -0.47
N VAL A 235 -0.81 -6.05 -1.61
CA VAL A 235 -0.33 -7.09 -2.53
C VAL A 235 -1.41 -7.67 -3.43
N LEU A 236 -2.49 -8.25 -2.91
CA LEU A 236 -3.52 -8.88 -3.73
C LEU A 236 -4.40 -7.86 -4.48
N ASN A 237 -4.99 -8.32 -5.58
CA ASN A 237 -5.77 -7.47 -6.47
C ASN A 237 -7.06 -6.96 -5.81
N GLN A 238 -7.71 -7.76 -4.97
CA GLN A 238 -8.89 -7.35 -4.21
C GLN A 238 -8.59 -6.19 -3.23
N VAL A 239 -7.38 -6.13 -2.67
CA VAL A 239 -6.98 -5.01 -1.81
C VAL A 239 -6.80 -3.74 -2.63
N MET A 240 -6.13 -3.83 -3.79
CA MET A 240 -5.99 -2.72 -4.71
C MET A 240 -7.36 -2.24 -5.23
N LEU A 241 -8.29 -3.16 -5.51
CA LEU A 241 -9.66 -2.85 -5.91
C LEU A 241 -10.34 -1.92 -4.89
N HIS A 242 -10.31 -2.26 -3.59
CA HIS A 242 -10.89 -1.42 -2.54
C HIS A 242 -10.23 -0.05 -2.45
N GLN A 243 -8.95 0.06 -2.76
CA GLN A 243 -8.22 1.34 -2.73
C GLN A 243 -8.54 2.25 -3.92
N THR A 244 -9.25 1.76 -4.95
CA THR A 244 -9.60 2.60 -6.11
C THR A 244 -10.52 3.76 -5.76
N VAL A 245 -11.19 3.76 -4.61
CA VAL A 245 -11.92 4.93 -4.09
C VAL A 245 -11.03 6.18 -4.02
N ILE A 246 -9.72 6.00 -3.76
CA ILE A 246 -8.74 7.10 -3.70
C ILE A 246 -8.67 7.80 -5.07
N GLY A 247 -8.42 7.02 -6.11
CA GLY A 247 -8.28 7.53 -7.47
C GLY A 247 -9.59 8.06 -8.04
N LEU A 248 -10.69 7.34 -7.81
CA LEU A 248 -12.01 7.75 -8.29
C LEU A 248 -12.45 9.11 -7.70
N GLU A 249 -12.32 9.31 -6.39
CA GLU A 249 -12.57 10.63 -5.78
C GLU A 249 -11.60 11.69 -6.30
N THR A 250 -10.31 11.34 -6.45
CA THR A 250 -9.32 12.27 -6.98
C THR A 250 -9.67 12.72 -8.39
N LYS A 251 -10.03 11.78 -9.25
CA LYS A 251 -10.44 12.06 -10.64
C LYS A 251 -11.67 12.97 -10.67
N THR A 252 -12.72 12.63 -9.91
CA THR A 252 -13.93 13.46 -9.81
C THR A 252 -13.61 14.89 -9.31
N ALA A 253 -12.77 15.01 -8.28
CA ALA A 253 -12.36 16.31 -7.76
C ALA A 253 -11.55 17.14 -8.77
N MET A 254 -10.64 16.50 -9.51
CA MET A 254 -9.85 17.16 -10.56
C MET A 254 -10.73 17.60 -11.74
N ASP A 255 -11.63 16.73 -12.20
CA ASP A 255 -12.56 17.02 -13.29
C ASP A 255 -13.49 18.20 -12.98
N LYS A 256 -13.97 18.28 -11.71
CA LYS A 256 -14.81 19.40 -11.21
C LYS A 256 -14.17 20.79 -11.39
N TYR A 257 -12.84 20.84 -11.42
CA TYR A 257 -12.06 22.07 -11.60
C TYR A 257 -11.28 22.13 -12.92
N GLY A 258 -11.48 21.15 -13.83
CA GLY A 258 -10.78 21.08 -15.11
C GLY A 258 -9.26 20.87 -14.96
N ILE A 259 -8.83 20.21 -13.88
CA ILE A 259 -7.41 19.91 -13.60
C ILE A 259 -7.05 18.59 -14.28
N LYS A 260 -5.96 18.58 -15.05
CA LYS A 260 -5.40 17.36 -15.63
C LYS A 260 -3.98 17.17 -15.10
N PRO A 261 -3.66 16.05 -14.45
CA PRO A 261 -2.28 15.77 -14.04
C PRO A 261 -1.44 15.36 -15.24
N ASP A 262 -0.19 15.83 -15.31
CA ASP A 262 0.82 15.32 -16.24
C ASP A 262 1.53 14.11 -15.64
N LEU A 263 1.66 14.10 -14.31
CA LEU A 263 2.45 13.15 -13.55
C LEU A 263 1.73 12.75 -12.27
N ILE A 264 1.65 11.43 -12.01
CA ILE A 264 1.05 10.86 -10.80
C ILE A 264 2.07 9.99 -10.08
N ILE A 265 2.30 10.29 -8.79
CA ILE A 265 3.37 9.69 -7.98
C ILE A 265 2.78 9.02 -6.74
N GLY A 266 3.26 7.84 -6.39
CA GLY A 266 2.89 7.18 -5.14
C GLY A 266 3.99 6.32 -4.56
N GLY A 267 4.02 6.21 -3.23
CA GLY A 267 4.89 5.27 -2.54
C GLY A 267 4.49 3.83 -2.83
N ALA A 268 5.46 2.96 -3.06
CA ALA A 268 5.24 1.56 -3.43
C ALA A 268 5.93 0.61 -2.45
N GLY A 269 5.13 -0.10 -1.68
CA GLY A 269 5.49 -1.30 -0.92
C GLY A 269 4.87 -2.51 -1.59
N GLY A 270 3.74 -3.01 -1.07
CA GLY A 270 2.91 -3.99 -1.78
C GLY A 270 2.06 -3.38 -2.91
N GLY A 271 2.00 -2.05 -3.05
CA GLY A 271 1.47 -1.35 -4.21
C GLY A 271 0.00 -0.89 -4.14
N SER A 272 -0.80 -1.31 -3.16
CA SER A 272 -2.25 -1.07 -3.18
C SER A 272 -2.64 0.42 -3.17
N ASN A 273 -1.92 1.29 -2.44
CA ASN A 273 -2.21 2.72 -2.42
C ASN A 273 -1.93 3.39 -3.78
N LEU A 274 -0.77 3.09 -4.36
CA LEU A 274 -0.40 3.60 -5.69
C LEU A 274 -1.40 3.10 -6.73
N GLY A 275 -1.67 1.79 -6.75
CA GLY A 275 -2.61 1.18 -7.68
C GLY A 275 -4.01 1.78 -7.57
N GLY A 276 -4.48 1.99 -6.34
CA GLY A 276 -5.77 2.64 -6.09
C GLY A 276 -5.85 4.08 -6.60
N LEU A 277 -4.78 4.86 -6.37
CA LEU A 277 -4.70 6.25 -6.84
C LEU A 277 -4.67 6.34 -8.37
N ILE A 278 -3.83 5.51 -9.02
CA ILE A 278 -3.63 5.60 -10.47
C ILE A 278 -4.72 4.92 -11.30
N ALA A 279 -5.50 3.99 -10.71
CA ALA A 279 -6.42 3.13 -11.46
C ALA A 279 -7.31 3.86 -12.48
N PRO A 280 -8.10 4.90 -12.15
CA PRO A 280 -8.96 5.56 -13.12
C PRO A 280 -8.16 6.30 -14.22
N PHE A 281 -7.03 6.88 -13.88
CA PHE A 281 -6.14 7.56 -14.83
C PHE A 281 -5.42 6.56 -15.74
N MET A 282 -4.99 5.42 -15.19
CA MET A 282 -4.39 4.33 -15.97
C MET A 282 -5.44 3.72 -16.91
N GLY A 283 -6.69 3.57 -16.46
CA GLY A 283 -7.79 3.13 -17.31
C GLY A 283 -7.99 4.05 -18.52
N GLU A 284 -8.00 5.37 -18.34
CA GLU A 284 -8.05 6.34 -19.45
C GLU A 284 -6.85 6.18 -20.41
N LYS A 285 -5.64 6.00 -19.85
CA LYS A 285 -4.43 5.75 -20.70
C LYS A 285 -4.55 4.46 -21.49
N LEU A 286 -5.01 3.37 -20.86
CA LEU A 286 -5.18 2.07 -21.54
C LEU A 286 -6.24 2.11 -22.65
N ARG A 287 -7.29 2.91 -22.49
CA ARG A 287 -8.31 3.15 -23.52
C ARG A 287 -7.90 4.19 -24.58
N GLY A 288 -6.72 4.82 -24.43
CA GLY A 288 -6.22 5.85 -25.35
C GLY A 288 -6.93 7.21 -25.22
N GLU A 289 -7.57 7.49 -24.09
CA GLU A 289 -8.33 8.73 -23.82
C GLU A 289 -7.42 9.85 -23.30
N ALA A 290 -6.31 9.49 -22.64
CA ALA A 290 -5.34 10.43 -22.09
C ALA A 290 -3.94 9.81 -22.01
N ASP A 291 -2.93 10.68 -21.86
CA ASP A 291 -1.56 10.25 -21.63
C ASP A 291 -1.06 10.85 -20.33
N TYR A 292 -0.81 10.00 -19.34
CA TYR A 292 -0.29 10.33 -18.03
C TYR A 292 1.03 9.61 -17.81
N ARG A 293 1.93 10.23 -17.05
CA ARG A 293 3.15 9.59 -16.55
C ARG A 293 2.93 9.13 -15.12
N PHE A 294 3.34 7.90 -14.79
CA PHE A 294 3.16 7.31 -13.46
C PHE A 294 4.50 6.89 -12.88
N ILE A 295 4.75 7.24 -11.61
CA ILE A 295 5.99 6.87 -10.91
C ILE A 295 5.66 6.16 -9.60
N ALA A 296 6.15 4.93 -9.46
CA ALA A 296 6.24 4.18 -8.20
C ALA A 296 7.54 4.56 -7.47
N VAL A 297 7.44 4.92 -6.20
CA VAL A 297 8.60 5.30 -5.40
C VAL A 297 8.83 4.28 -4.29
N GLU A 298 9.95 3.61 -4.32
CA GLU A 298 10.36 2.57 -3.37
C GLU A 298 11.46 3.06 -2.43
N PRO A 299 11.61 2.46 -1.23
CA PRO A 299 12.81 2.66 -0.43
C PRO A 299 14.02 2.00 -1.10
N ALA A 300 15.15 2.67 -1.12
CA ALA A 300 16.40 2.13 -1.66
C ALA A 300 16.84 0.82 -0.96
N SER A 301 16.38 0.58 0.26
CA SER A 301 16.64 -0.64 1.03
C SER A 301 15.75 -1.84 0.66
N CYS A 302 14.70 -1.62 -0.16
CA CYS A 302 13.78 -2.68 -0.61
C CYS A 302 13.25 -2.39 -2.03
N PRO A 303 14.10 -2.42 -3.07
CA PRO A 303 13.83 -1.91 -4.41
C PRO A 303 13.24 -2.99 -5.33
N SER A 304 12.03 -3.50 -5.04
CA SER A 304 11.42 -4.63 -5.76
C SER A 304 11.13 -4.33 -7.23
N LEU A 305 10.51 -3.19 -7.56
CA LEU A 305 10.20 -2.79 -8.94
C LEU A 305 11.42 -2.28 -9.72
N SER A 306 12.37 -1.64 -9.03
CA SER A 306 13.50 -0.98 -9.69
C SER A 306 14.71 -1.90 -9.87
N ARG A 307 14.91 -2.90 -8.99
CA ARG A 307 16.06 -3.83 -9.03
C ARG A 307 15.68 -5.31 -8.93
N GLY A 308 14.40 -5.64 -8.69
CA GLY A 308 13.89 -7.00 -8.71
C GLY A 308 13.69 -7.53 -10.14
N ILE A 309 13.24 -8.77 -10.25
CA ILE A 309 12.91 -9.40 -11.53
C ILE A 309 11.42 -9.75 -11.59
N TYR A 310 10.85 -9.81 -12.80
CA TYR A 310 9.47 -10.21 -13.03
C TYR A 310 9.36 -11.72 -13.14
N ALA A 311 8.97 -12.38 -12.05
CA ALA A 311 8.91 -13.83 -11.94
C ALA A 311 7.80 -14.29 -11.00
N TYR A 312 7.48 -15.58 -11.01
CA TYR A 312 6.67 -16.18 -9.95
C TYR A 312 7.49 -16.31 -8.66
N ASP A 313 6.89 -15.91 -7.55
CA ASP A 313 7.48 -16.05 -6.22
C ASP A 313 6.37 -16.24 -5.18
N TYR A 314 6.74 -16.77 -4.01
CA TYR A 314 5.84 -16.87 -2.88
C TYR A 314 5.46 -15.47 -2.35
N CYS A 315 4.20 -15.31 -1.97
CA CYS A 315 3.75 -14.06 -1.35
C CYS A 315 4.29 -13.88 0.08
N ASP A 316 4.88 -14.92 0.67
CA ASP A 316 5.36 -14.97 2.05
C ASP A 316 6.72 -15.65 2.19
N THR A 317 7.39 -15.43 3.33
CA THR A 317 8.72 -16.00 3.61
C THR A 317 8.67 -17.49 3.98
N GLY A 318 7.62 -17.91 4.67
CA GLY A 318 7.43 -19.30 5.10
C GLY A 318 6.94 -20.24 4.00
N LYS A 319 6.60 -19.70 2.83
CA LYS A 319 6.14 -20.45 1.63
C LYS A 319 4.84 -21.22 1.86
N VAL A 320 3.94 -20.64 2.64
CA VAL A 320 2.58 -21.17 2.89
C VAL A 320 1.52 -20.55 1.99
N CYS A 321 1.87 -19.45 1.30
CA CYS A 321 0.98 -18.76 0.37
C CYS A 321 1.14 -19.20 -1.08
N PRO A 322 0.17 -18.91 -1.96
CA PRO A 322 0.28 -19.10 -3.41
C PRO A 322 1.48 -18.38 -4.02
N LEU A 323 1.88 -18.84 -5.22
CA LEU A 323 2.83 -18.14 -6.07
C LEU A 323 2.11 -17.04 -6.86
N ALA A 324 2.65 -15.82 -6.80
CA ALA A 324 2.19 -14.70 -7.62
C ALA A 324 3.27 -14.29 -8.61
N LYS A 325 2.89 -13.96 -9.84
CA LYS A 325 3.81 -13.38 -10.81
C LYS A 325 3.94 -11.89 -10.55
N MET A 326 5.12 -11.48 -10.10
CA MET A 326 5.38 -10.13 -9.63
C MET A 326 6.84 -9.72 -9.84
N TYR A 327 7.10 -8.42 -9.76
CA TYR A 327 8.47 -7.98 -9.52
C TYR A 327 8.84 -8.33 -8.08
N THR A 328 9.95 -9.06 -7.90
CA THR A 328 10.37 -9.58 -6.61
C THR A 328 11.88 -9.52 -6.40
N LEU A 329 12.29 -9.40 -5.14
CA LEU A 329 13.66 -9.56 -4.64
C LEU A 329 13.93 -10.99 -4.13
N GLY A 330 12.92 -11.88 -4.23
CA GLY A 330 12.91 -13.23 -3.63
C GLY A 330 12.24 -13.24 -2.25
N SER A 331 11.36 -14.21 -2.01
CA SER A 331 10.58 -14.34 -0.76
C SER A 331 11.42 -14.54 0.51
N GLY A 332 12.68 -14.95 0.34
CA GLY A 332 13.68 -15.01 1.42
C GLY A 332 14.42 -13.68 1.68
N PHE A 333 14.20 -12.63 0.89
CA PHE A 333 14.84 -11.33 1.10
C PHE A 333 14.35 -10.68 2.38
N MET A 334 15.28 -10.33 3.28
CA MET A 334 14.99 -9.66 4.54
C MET A 334 15.40 -8.19 4.44
N PRO A 335 14.45 -7.27 4.20
CA PRO A 335 14.78 -5.86 4.09
C PRO A 335 15.42 -5.33 5.38
N ALA A 336 16.43 -4.46 5.24
CA ALA A 336 17.01 -3.76 6.38
C ALA A 336 15.94 -2.97 7.15
N ALA A 337 16.17 -2.75 8.44
CA ALA A 337 15.26 -2.02 9.31
C ALA A 337 15.26 -0.52 8.97
N ASN A 338 14.53 -0.14 7.92
CA ASN A 338 14.21 1.24 7.61
C ASN A 338 12.95 1.71 8.37
N HIS A 339 12.72 3.01 8.39
CA HIS A 339 11.59 3.62 9.12
C HIS A 339 10.27 3.66 8.33
N ALA A 340 10.28 3.32 7.04
CA ALA A 340 9.08 3.13 6.22
C ALA A 340 8.65 1.65 6.24
N GLY A 341 8.25 1.15 7.39
CA GLY A 341 7.94 -0.28 7.61
C GLY A 341 6.83 -0.81 6.70
N GLY A 342 5.91 0.04 6.25
CA GLY A 342 4.85 -0.29 5.29
C GLY A 342 5.35 -0.52 3.86
N LEU A 343 6.61 -0.16 3.54
CA LEU A 343 7.23 -0.38 2.23
C LEU A 343 8.27 -1.52 2.24
N ARG A 344 8.36 -2.31 3.31
CA ARG A 344 9.33 -3.39 3.49
C ARG A 344 8.75 -4.74 3.07
N TYR A 345 8.46 -4.90 1.79
CA TYR A 345 7.96 -6.13 1.21
C TYR A 345 8.79 -6.53 -0.01
N HIS A 346 9.12 -7.82 -0.13
CA HIS A 346 10.01 -8.34 -1.16
C HIS A 346 9.41 -8.35 -2.57
N GLY A 347 8.09 -8.25 -2.69
CA GLY A 347 7.36 -8.34 -3.96
C GLY A 347 6.43 -7.15 -4.19
N MET A 348 5.69 -7.19 -5.30
CA MET A 348 4.80 -6.11 -5.73
C MET A 348 3.47 -6.69 -6.21
N ASN A 349 2.37 -5.96 -6.02
CA ASN A 349 1.06 -6.30 -6.57
C ASN A 349 1.15 -6.75 -8.04
N PRO A 350 0.49 -7.84 -8.46
CA PRO A 350 0.57 -8.36 -9.83
C PRO A 350 0.13 -7.37 -10.91
N ILE A 351 -0.88 -6.52 -10.66
CA ILE A 351 -1.32 -5.49 -11.62
C ILE A 351 -0.21 -4.46 -11.84
N LEU A 352 0.36 -3.91 -10.76
CA LEU A 352 1.46 -2.94 -10.88
C LEU A 352 2.71 -3.55 -11.50
N SER A 353 2.98 -4.81 -11.19
CA SER A 353 4.08 -5.57 -11.79
C SER A 353 3.89 -5.72 -13.30
N GLN A 354 2.68 -6.06 -13.74
CA GLN A 354 2.35 -6.15 -15.16
C GLN A 354 2.48 -4.78 -15.85
N LEU A 355 1.94 -3.71 -15.25
CA LEU A 355 2.06 -2.35 -15.79
C LEU A 355 3.53 -1.92 -15.91
N ARG A 356 4.36 -2.27 -14.94
CA ARG A 356 5.82 -2.02 -14.99
C ARG A 356 6.47 -2.81 -16.11
N HIS A 357 6.11 -4.08 -16.27
CA HIS A 357 6.62 -4.97 -17.31
C HIS A 357 6.26 -4.47 -18.71
N ASP A 358 5.05 -3.92 -18.87
CA ASP A 358 4.55 -3.33 -20.11
C ASP A 358 5.10 -1.91 -20.39
N GLY A 359 5.95 -1.36 -19.51
CA GLY A 359 6.53 -0.02 -19.66
C GLY A 359 5.57 1.14 -19.38
N LEU A 360 4.43 0.87 -18.72
CA LEU A 360 3.39 1.86 -18.41
C LEU A 360 3.58 2.52 -17.04
N LEU A 361 4.44 1.97 -16.20
CA LEU A 361 4.75 2.44 -14.85
C LEU A 361 6.27 2.56 -14.68
N GLU A 362 6.74 3.76 -14.32
CA GLU A 362 8.13 3.98 -13.92
C GLU A 362 8.35 3.58 -12.47
N ALA A 363 9.56 3.19 -12.12
CA ALA A 363 9.94 2.88 -10.75
C ALA A 363 11.27 3.54 -10.39
N VAL A 364 11.29 4.19 -9.23
CA VAL A 364 12.50 4.81 -8.67
C VAL A 364 12.64 4.43 -7.20
N SER A 365 13.87 4.30 -6.73
CA SER A 365 14.16 4.04 -5.32
C SER A 365 14.90 5.21 -4.69
N VAL A 366 14.61 5.52 -3.43
CA VAL A 366 15.16 6.68 -2.71
C VAL A 366 15.72 6.29 -1.34
N PRO A 367 16.86 6.88 -0.92
CA PRO A 367 17.43 6.67 0.40
C PRO A 367 16.54 7.31 1.49
N GLN A 368 16.46 6.70 2.67
CA GLN A 368 15.57 7.19 3.73
C GLN A 368 15.96 8.57 4.27
N THR A 369 17.25 8.93 4.32
CA THR A 369 17.66 10.26 4.77
C THR A 369 17.09 11.36 3.89
N SER A 370 17.14 11.22 2.57
CA SER A 370 16.53 12.16 1.63
C SER A 370 14.98 12.19 1.71
N VAL A 371 14.37 11.07 2.08
CA VAL A 371 12.93 11.00 2.32
C VAL A 371 12.54 11.84 3.55
N PHE A 372 13.31 11.77 4.65
CA PHE A 372 13.05 12.57 5.84
C PHE A 372 13.33 14.06 5.65
N GLU A 373 14.34 14.44 4.85
CA GLU A 373 14.56 15.83 4.42
C GLU A 373 13.35 16.41 3.68
N ALA A 374 12.80 15.61 2.75
CA ALA A 374 11.59 15.99 2.03
C ALA A 374 10.35 16.05 2.95
N ALA A 375 10.23 15.10 3.88
CA ALA A 375 9.18 15.08 4.89
C ALA A 375 9.16 16.34 5.75
N GLU A 376 10.32 16.76 6.27
CA GLU A 376 10.43 18.00 7.06
C GLU A 376 10.14 19.25 6.22
N THR A 377 10.64 19.30 4.99
CA THR A 377 10.35 20.40 4.08
C THR A 377 8.85 20.56 3.89
N PHE A 378 8.15 19.45 3.62
CA PHE A 378 6.70 19.41 3.46
C PHE A 378 5.99 19.80 4.76
N ALA A 379 6.37 19.20 5.88
CA ALA A 379 5.73 19.48 7.18
C ALA A 379 5.83 20.95 7.57
N ARG A 380 6.97 21.60 7.33
CA ARG A 380 7.21 23.02 7.66
C ARG A 380 6.39 23.98 6.83
N VAL A 381 5.97 23.62 5.62
CA VAL A 381 5.24 24.52 4.73
C VAL A 381 3.75 24.17 4.60
N GLU A 382 3.41 22.87 4.60
CA GLU A 382 2.01 22.43 4.47
C GLU A 382 1.33 22.14 5.82
N GLY A 383 2.10 22.11 6.93
CA GLY A 383 1.56 21.91 8.28
C GLY A 383 1.05 20.51 8.56
N ILE A 384 1.44 19.52 7.76
CA ILE A 384 1.09 18.12 7.91
C ILE A 384 2.37 17.30 8.12
N LEU A 385 2.45 16.56 9.23
CA LEU A 385 3.54 15.63 9.48
C LEU A 385 3.27 14.33 8.71
N PRO A 386 4.01 14.03 7.63
CA PRO A 386 3.72 12.86 6.81
C PRO A 386 4.32 11.59 7.40
N ALA A 387 3.65 10.45 7.16
CA ALA A 387 4.26 9.15 7.42
C ALA A 387 5.52 8.95 6.54
N PRO A 388 6.55 8.24 7.02
CA PRO A 388 7.75 7.95 6.22
C PRO A 388 7.43 7.29 4.87
N GLU A 389 6.39 6.45 4.81
CA GLU A 389 5.92 5.84 3.57
C GLU A 389 5.44 6.88 2.55
N SER A 390 4.63 7.84 2.99
CA SER A 390 4.10 8.93 2.14
C SER A 390 5.21 9.86 1.67
N SER A 391 6.24 10.03 2.48
CA SER A 391 7.35 10.93 2.23
C SER A 391 8.23 10.49 1.04
N HIS A 392 8.14 9.21 0.64
CA HIS A 392 8.75 8.73 -0.61
C HIS A 392 8.13 9.42 -1.83
N ALA A 393 6.81 9.53 -1.87
CA ALA A 393 6.12 10.25 -2.94
C ALA A 393 6.40 11.77 -2.89
N ILE A 394 6.46 12.36 -1.69
CA ILE A 394 6.80 13.78 -1.49
C ILE A 394 8.20 14.08 -2.06
N LYS A 395 9.20 13.20 -1.79
CA LYS A 395 10.57 13.39 -2.29
C LYS A 395 10.61 13.51 -3.81
N ILE A 396 9.95 12.61 -4.52
CA ILE A 396 9.93 12.63 -5.98
C ILE A 396 9.06 13.77 -6.51
N ALA A 397 7.96 14.13 -5.84
CA ALA A 397 7.18 15.29 -6.22
C ALA A 397 7.99 16.60 -6.12
N ILE A 398 8.82 16.75 -5.09
CA ILE A 398 9.76 17.88 -4.95
C ILE A 398 10.80 17.86 -6.08
N ASP A 399 11.39 16.69 -6.36
CA ASP A 399 12.41 16.57 -7.41
C ASP A 399 11.87 16.91 -8.81
N GLU A 400 10.69 16.41 -9.15
CA GLU A 400 10.01 16.73 -10.42
C GLU A 400 9.63 18.23 -10.49
N ALA A 401 9.19 18.83 -9.37
CA ALA A 401 8.92 20.25 -9.30
C ALA A 401 10.17 21.13 -9.46
N LEU A 402 11.30 20.69 -8.92
CA LEU A 402 12.60 21.36 -9.12
C LEU A 402 13.08 21.24 -10.57
N LYS A 403 12.86 20.11 -11.24
CA LYS A 403 13.12 19.99 -12.68
C LYS A 403 12.27 20.98 -13.49
N CYS A 404 11.00 21.16 -13.11
CA CYS A 404 10.15 22.19 -13.74
C CYS A 404 10.72 23.60 -13.52
N LYS A 405 11.28 23.91 -12.35
CA LYS A 405 11.96 25.18 -12.09
C LYS A 405 13.17 25.37 -13.01
N GLU A 406 13.99 24.34 -13.19
CA GLU A 406 15.20 24.38 -14.03
C GLU A 406 14.86 24.55 -15.52
N THR A 407 13.83 23.85 -15.98
CA THR A 407 13.42 23.86 -17.40
C THR A 407 12.48 25.00 -17.77
N GLY A 408 11.81 25.60 -16.78
CA GLY A 408 10.71 26.57 -16.99
C GLY A 408 9.40 25.93 -17.43
N GLU A 409 9.31 24.58 -17.46
CA GLU A 409 8.13 23.85 -17.92
C GLU A 409 7.07 23.79 -16.81
N GLU A 410 5.85 24.19 -17.12
CA GLU A 410 4.71 24.05 -16.21
C GLU A 410 4.12 22.63 -16.30
N LYS A 411 4.13 21.87 -15.19
CA LYS A 411 3.48 20.56 -15.07
C LYS A 411 2.55 20.51 -13.88
N THR A 412 1.50 19.74 -14.01
CA THR A 412 0.60 19.40 -12.89
C THR A 412 1.04 18.05 -12.32
N ILE A 413 1.53 18.08 -11.08
CA ILE A 413 2.02 16.93 -10.34
C ILE A 413 0.98 16.54 -9.30
N LEU A 414 0.54 15.28 -9.32
CA LEU A 414 -0.34 14.69 -8.31
C LEU A 414 0.44 13.62 -7.53
N PHE A 415 0.35 13.64 -6.20
CA PHE A 415 0.88 12.53 -5.41
C PHE A 415 -0.07 12.05 -4.31
N GLY A 416 0.13 10.81 -3.86
CA GLY A 416 -0.62 10.24 -2.75
C GLY A 416 0.03 10.55 -1.41
N LEU A 417 -0.65 11.33 -0.54
CA LEU A 417 -0.30 11.51 0.86
C LEU A 417 -1.08 10.48 1.70
N THR A 418 -0.52 9.29 1.82
CA THR A 418 -1.22 8.07 2.22
C THR A 418 -1.38 7.88 3.72
N GLY A 419 -0.64 8.64 4.55
CA GLY A 419 -0.74 8.54 6.00
C GLY A 419 -0.03 9.67 6.74
N THR A 420 -0.41 9.85 8.02
CA THR A 420 0.23 10.78 8.97
C THR A 420 1.39 10.13 9.70
N GLY A 421 2.36 10.95 10.12
CA GLY A 421 3.57 10.56 10.84
C GLY A 421 3.49 10.67 12.36
N ASP A 422 2.32 10.96 12.93
CA ASP A 422 2.18 11.23 14.38
C ASP A 422 2.66 10.07 15.27
N PHE A 423 2.56 8.84 14.78
CA PHE A 423 3.09 7.65 15.45
C PHE A 423 4.53 7.29 15.04
N ASP A 424 5.18 8.11 14.23
CA ASP A 424 6.53 7.84 13.70
C ASP A 424 7.61 8.76 14.31
N MET A 425 7.31 9.41 15.44
CA MET A 425 8.18 10.41 16.08
C MET A 425 9.57 9.88 16.46
N LEU A 426 9.70 8.61 16.83
CA LEU A 426 11.01 8.00 17.07
C LEU A 426 11.88 7.94 15.81
N SER A 427 11.26 7.90 14.64
CA SER A 427 11.98 7.95 13.36
C SER A 427 12.50 9.35 13.07
N TYR A 428 11.66 10.37 13.30
CA TYR A 428 12.06 11.77 13.20
C TYR A 428 13.15 12.12 14.23
N GLU A 429 13.05 11.64 15.46
CA GLU A 429 14.09 11.80 16.49
C GLU A 429 15.43 11.25 16.02
N LYS A 430 15.48 10.05 15.43
CA LYS A 430 16.71 9.48 14.87
C LYS A 430 17.28 10.30 13.72
N PHE A 431 16.41 10.86 12.89
CA PHE A 431 16.83 11.75 11.81
C PHE A 431 17.44 13.04 12.37
N HIS A 432 16.78 13.71 13.31
CA HIS A 432 17.28 14.93 13.97
C HIS A 432 18.61 14.73 14.69
N ASN A 433 18.78 13.57 15.32
CA ASN A 433 20.02 13.23 16.04
C ASN A 433 21.16 12.77 15.10
N GLY A 434 20.95 12.73 13.77
CA GLY A 434 21.97 12.34 12.79
C GLY A 434 22.39 10.86 12.89
N VAL A 435 21.58 10.00 13.54
CA VAL A 435 21.86 8.57 13.69
C VAL A 435 21.14 7.69 12.68
N MET A 436 20.33 8.29 11.81
CA MET A 436 19.69 7.58 10.71
C MET A 436 20.71 7.31 9.61
N THR A 437 20.80 6.06 9.15
CA THR A 437 21.72 5.65 8.09
C THR A 437 20.99 5.05 6.91
N ASP A 438 21.47 5.31 5.72
CA ASP A 438 20.95 4.67 4.51
C ASP A 438 21.54 3.27 4.36
N TYR A 439 20.72 2.37 3.83
CA TYR A 439 21.13 1.04 3.42
C TYR A 439 20.64 0.77 2.00
N ILE A 440 21.51 0.32 1.16
CA ILE A 440 21.21 -0.11 -0.21
C ILE A 440 21.76 -1.53 -0.36
N PRO A 441 20.89 -2.54 -0.62
CA PRO A 441 21.37 -3.91 -0.78
C PRO A 441 22.30 -4.02 -1.98
N THR A 442 23.36 -4.81 -1.85
CA THR A 442 24.28 -5.08 -2.95
C THR A 442 23.64 -5.95 -4.03
N ASP A 443 24.21 -5.98 -5.23
CA ASP A 443 23.70 -6.85 -6.29
C ASP A 443 23.85 -8.32 -5.91
N GLU A 444 24.93 -8.68 -5.17
CA GLU A 444 25.16 -10.03 -4.66
C GLU A 444 24.09 -10.46 -3.65
N GLU A 445 23.67 -9.56 -2.73
CA GLU A 445 22.61 -9.83 -1.76
C GLU A 445 21.25 -10.07 -2.45
N ILE A 446 20.93 -9.26 -3.45
CA ILE A 446 19.72 -9.45 -4.25
C ILE A 446 19.80 -10.76 -5.02
N GLN A 447 20.89 -10.99 -5.75
CA GLN A 447 21.06 -12.19 -6.57
C GLN A 447 21.03 -13.48 -5.75
N ALA A 448 21.58 -13.48 -4.54
CA ALA A 448 21.55 -14.64 -3.63
C ALA A 448 20.12 -15.06 -3.26
N ASN A 449 19.18 -14.11 -3.20
CA ASN A 449 17.76 -14.40 -2.98
C ASN A 449 17.03 -14.76 -4.28
N LEU A 450 17.33 -14.09 -5.38
CA LEU A 450 16.75 -14.40 -6.70
C LEU A 450 17.11 -15.81 -7.18
N ASN A 451 18.26 -16.33 -6.83
CA ASN A 451 18.67 -17.71 -7.14
C ASN A 451 17.82 -18.78 -6.44
N LYS A 452 17.01 -18.40 -5.43
CA LYS A 452 16.14 -19.30 -4.68
C LYS A 452 14.68 -19.24 -5.14
N LEU A 453 14.37 -18.49 -6.20
CA LEU A 453 13.03 -18.42 -6.74
C LEU A 453 12.51 -19.78 -7.18
N PRO A 454 11.19 -20.04 -7.06
CA PRO A 454 10.59 -21.25 -7.56
C PRO A 454 10.80 -21.39 -9.07
N LYS A 455 11.01 -22.61 -9.53
CA LYS A 455 11.11 -22.93 -10.97
C LYS A 455 9.69 -23.20 -11.48
N VAL A 456 9.11 -22.24 -12.15
CA VAL A 456 7.77 -22.30 -12.76
C VAL A 456 7.90 -22.28 -14.28
#